data_be69a122c42b5ca5fcdb4b9d7f79a642
#
_entry.id   be69a122c42b5ca5fcdb4b9d7f79a642
#
_cell.length_a   1.000
_cell.length_b   1.000
_cell.length_c   1.000
_cell.angle_alpha   90.00
_cell.angle_beta   90.00
_cell.angle_gamma   90.00
#
_symmetry.space_group_name_H-M   'P 1'
#
loop_
_entity.id
_entity.type
_entity.pdbx_description
1 polymer ?
#
loop_
_entity_poly.entity_id
_entity_poly.type
_entity_poly.pdbx_seq_one_letter_code
_entity_poly.pdbx_strand_id
1 'polypeptide(L)'
;MIIELVKPDFIAGSEKRFADFISNLNDKDKIALISHQADLDGIAAAKIANFALGSDAVKLINYEDIDESLVRWLAENKINKAIFTDLRVDDLKIIKNIETFCEILLIDHHKMSEDYNSRKTVFLNAQEFCAGYLAYYLFSKVQNLEKLDWLAACSCVSDFCHKKPAEWLKKVFEKYGDRLEFDGFYVRKSGIFWDIQYKLSLAIIYFRDNVMKVYDSIGENFGDIGLWKEKIRTEVLSIKQELIRMENRFENLQKAVLGR
;
A
#
# COMPACT_ATOMS: atom_id res chain seq x y z
N MET A 1 -9.08 2.07 22.61
CA MET A 1 -7.78 1.71 23.25
C MET A 1 -6.71 1.92 22.20
N ILE A 2 -5.81 2.88 22.41
CA ILE A 2 -4.73 3.13 21.44
C ILE A 2 -3.78 1.94 21.47
N ILE A 3 -3.66 1.26 20.33
CA ILE A 3 -2.73 0.13 20.16
C ILE A 3 -1.35 0.72 19.85
N GLU A 4 -0.35 0.40 20.68
CA GLU A 4 1.03 0.88 20.50
C GLU A 4 1.62 0.33 19.20
N LEU A 5 2.16 1.23 18.38
CA LEU A 5 2.79 0.92 17.11
C LEU A 5 4.23 0.45 17.30
N VAL A 6 4.65 -0.52 16.51
CA VAL A 6 6.06 -0.94 16.44
C VAL A 6 6.82 0.07 15.59
N LYS A 7 7.86 0.66 16.17
CA LYS A 7 8.68 1.65 15.48
C LYS A 7 9.50 1.01 14.35
N PRO A 8 9.40 1.50 13.09
CA PRO A 8 10.27 1.04 12.02
C PRO A 8 11.72 1.49 12.19
N ASP A 9 12.64 0.59 11.84
CA ASP A 9 14.07 0.90 11.73
C ASP A 9 14.36 1.42 10.32
N PHE A 10 14.32 2.73 10.14
CA PHE A 10 14.57 3.36 8.84
C PHE A 10 16.03 3.21 8.44
N ILE A 11 16.29 2.58 7.29
CA ILE A 11 17.63 2.49 6.67
C ILE A 11 17.95 3.71 5.81
N ALA A 12 16.93 4.46 5.40
CA ALA A 12 17.05 5.77 4.77
C ALA A 12 16.01 6.73 5.37
N GLY A 13 16.38 7.99 5.49
CA GLY A 13 15.53 9.04 6.06
C GLY A 13 15.35 8.95 7.57
N SER A 14 14.37 9.68 8.08
CA SER A 14 14.02 9.70 9.51
C SER A 14 12.64 10.30 9.75
N GLU A 15 12.03 9.95 10.89
CA GLU A 15 10.77 10.57 11.34
C GLU A 15 10.85 12.09 11.41
N LYS A 16 12.03 12.65 11.75
CA LYS A 16 12.22 14.08 11.78
C LYS A 16 12.07 14.69 10.40
N ARG A 17 12.68 14.10 9.37
CA ARG A 17 12.53 14.58 7.98
C ARG A 17 11.09 14.47 7.48
N PHE A 18 10.39 13.40 7.86
CA PHE A 18 8.95 13.30 7.61
C PHE A 18 8.17 14.43 8.27
N ALA A 19 8.40 14.67 9.57
CA ALA A 19 7.72 15.71 10.31
C ALA A 19 8.02 17.10 9.72
N ASP A 20 9.26 17.36 9.34
CA ASP A 20 9.67 18.61 8.68
C ASP A 20 8.92 18.79 7.32
N PHE A 21 8.79 17.71 6.50
CA PHE A 21 8.03 17.77 5.25
C PHE A 21 6.56 18.10 5.50
N ILE A 22 5.93 17.40 6.44
CA ILE A 22 4.50 17.60 6.76
C ILE A 22 4.25 19.01 7.32
N SER A 23 5.11 19.49 8.20
CA SER A 23 4.95 20.83 8.80
C SER A 23 5.11 21.98 7.80
N ASN A 24 5.74 21.72 6.65
CA ASN A 24 5.89 22.69 5.57
C ASN A 24 4.73 22.67 4.56
N LEU A 25 3.77 21.73 4.71
CA LEU A 25 2.55 21.73 3.89
C LEU A 25 1.64 22.89 4.26
N ASN A 26 1.00 23.50 3.26
CA ASN A 26 0.09 24.61 3.44
C ASN A 26 -1.05 24.58 2.38
N ASP A 27 -2.08 25.40 2.58
CA ASP A 27 -3.30 25.41 1.73
C ASP A 27 -3.07 25.79 0.25
N LYS A 28 -1.87 26.24 -0.11
CA LYS A 28 -1.51 26.56 -1.50
C LYS A 28 -0.83 25.41 -2.20
N ASP A 29 -0.45 24.38 -1.44
CA ASP A 29 0.20 23.22 -2.02
C ASP A 29 -0.82 22.38 -2.80
N LYS A 30 -0.40 21.91 -3.97
CA LYS A 30 -1.09 20.92 -4.76
C LYS A 30 -0.43 19.57 -4.56
N ILE A 31 -1.13 18.69 -3.88
CA ILE A 31 -0.60 17.38 -3.45
C ILE A 31 -1.08 16.28 -4.40
N ALA A 32 -0.16 15.49 -4.94
CA ALA A 32 -0.49 14.24 -5.60
C ALA A 32 0.05 13.05 -4.80
N LEU A 33 -0.78 12.01 -4.67
CA LEU A 33 -0.38 10.69 -4.19
C LEU A 33 -0.15 9.77 -5.38
N ILE A 34 1.01 9.17 -5.45
CA ILE A 34 1.40 8.21 -6.48
C ILE A 34 1.75 6.90 -5.77
N SER A 35 1.13 5.79 -6.17
CA SER A 35 1.34 4.52 -5.49
C SER A 35 1.27 3.33 -6.44
N HIS A 36 1.84 2.20 -5.98
CA HIS A 36 1.79 0.96 -6.75
C HIS A 36 0.36 0.44 -6.87
N GLN A 37 0.01 -0.03 -8.08
CA GLN A 37 -1.37 -0.44 -8.39
C GLN A 37 -1.59 -1.95 -8.35
N ALA A 38 -0.53 -2.76 -8.38
CA ALA A 38 -0.66 -4.18 -8.65
C ALA A 38 -1.00 -5.03 -7.42
N ASP A 39 -0.90 -4.46 -6.21
CA ASP A 39 -1.17 -5.17 -4.97
C ASP A 39 -1.88 -4.31 -3.90
N LEU A 40 -2.24 -4.98 -2.81
CA LEU A 40 -2.98 -4.31 -1.73
C LEU A 40 -2.09 -3.38 -0.91
N ASP A 41 -0.79 -3.60 -0.88
CA ASP A 41 0.12 -2.76 -0.08
C ASP A 41 0.15 -1.33 -0.61
N GLY A 42 0.39 -1.15 -1.91
CA GLY A 42 0.37 0.15 -2.54
C GLY A 42 -0.97 0.86 -2.40
N ILE A 43 -2.09 0.14 -2.64
CA ILE A 43 -3.43 0.71 -2.52
C ILE A 43 -3.74 1.13 -1.09
N ALA A 44 -3.39 0.31 -0.10
CA ALA A 44 -3.58 0.62 1.31
C ALA A 44 -2.74 1.82 1.74
N ALA A 45 -1.47 1.87 1.35
CA ALA A 45 -0.57 2.99 1.64
C ALA A 45 -1.10 4.31 1.08
N ALA A 46 -1.54 4.31 -0.20
CA ALA A 46 -2.16 5.48 -0.81
C ALA A 46 -3.44 5.91 -0.08
N LYS A 47 -4.31 4.96 0.27
CA LYS A 47 -5.58 5.26 0.95
C LYS A 47 -5.35 5.89 2.32
N ILE A 48 -4.42 5.34 3.10
CA ILE A 48 -4.03 5.84 4.42
C ILE A 48 -3.42 7.24 4.31
N ALA A 49 -2.49 7.45 3.38
CA ALA A 49 -1.87 8.76 3.15
C ALA A 49 -2.89 9.80 2.68
N ASN A 50 -3.81 9.42 1.78
CA ASN A 50 -4.87 10.32 1.30
C ASN A 50 -5.84 10.73 2.41
N PHE A 51 -6.20 9.79 3.26
CA PHE A 51 -7.05 10.09 4.42
C PHE A 51 -6.38 11.08 5.37
N ALA A 52 -5.05 10.96 5.54
CA ALA A 52 -4.27 11.84 6.40
C ALA A 52 -4.11 13.27 5.85
N LEU A 53 -4.01 13.43 4.53
CA LEU A 53 -3.58 14.69 3.92
C LEU A 53 -4.66 15.35 3.05
N GLY A 54 -5.61 14.60 2.49
CA GLY A 54 -6.60 15.15 1.56
C GLY A 54 -5.94 15.61 0.25
N SER A 55 -5.35 14.67 -0.52
CA SER A 55 -4.64 15.02 -1.76
C SER A 55 -5.57 15.53 -2.86
N ASP A 56 -5.05 16.38 -3.75
CA ASP A 56 -5.74 16.90 -4.94
C ASP A 56 -5.90 15.83 -6.03
N ALA A 57 -4.97 14.87 -6.08
CA ALA A 57 -4.97 13.79 -7.05
C ALA A 57 -4.36 12.49 -6.47
N VAL A 58 -4.94 11.36 -6.88
CA VAL A 58 -4.38 10.03 -6.63
C VAL A 58 -4.11 9.36 -7.96
N LYS A 59 -2.90 8.84 -8.14
CA LYS A 59 -2.49 8.11 -9.34
C LYS A 59 -1.89 6.77 -8.94
N LEU A 60 -2.55 5.70 -9.34
CA LEU A 60 -2.07 4.33 -9.13
C LEU A 60 -1.36 3.87 -10.40
N ILE A 61 -0.13 3.40 -10.29
CA ILE A 61 0.78 3.12 -11.41
C ILE A 61 1.59 1.83 -11.16
N ASN A 62 2.20 1.31 -12.23
CA ASN A 62 3.24 0.28 -12.11
C ASN A 62 4.62 0.92 -12.05
N TYR A 63 5.66 0.12 -11.78
CA TYR A 63 7.05 0.62 -11.71
C TYR A 63 7.53 1.18 -13.04
N GLU A 64 7.13 0.57 -14.17
CA GLU A 64 7.47 1.01 -15.52
C GLU A 64 6.84 2.35 -15.92
N ASP A 65 5.82 2.81 -15.20
CA ASP A 65 5.16 4.11 -15.44
C ASP A 65 5.91 5.27 -14.74
N ILE A 66 6.99 4.97 -13.97
CA ILE A 66 7.84 5.98 -13.35
C ILE A 66 8.84 6.50 -14.40
N ASP A 67 8.35 7.30 -15.32
CA ASP A 67 9.06 7.80 -16.48
C ASP A 67 8.79 9.29 -16.74
N GLU A 68 9.26 9.80 -17.88
CA GLU A 68 9.04 11.19 -18.29
C GLU A 68 7.57 11.56 -18.49
N SER A 69 6.66 10.59 -18.68
CA SER A 69 5.23 10.85 -18.77
C SER A 69 4.66 11.23 -17.41
N LEU A 70 5.14 10.60 -16.34
CA LEU A 70 4.80 10.97 -14.96
C LEU A 70 5.30 12.39 -14.62
N VAL A 71 6.54 12.71 -15.02
CA VAL A 71 7.10 14.07 -14.82
C VAL A 71 6.22 15.12 -15.50
N ARG A 72 5.85 14.89 -16.77
CA ARG A 72 4.94 15.78 -17.50
C ARG A 72 3.57 15.90 -16.83
N TRP A 73 2.98 14.77 -16.42
CA TRP A 73 1.68 14.75 -15.75
C TRP A 73 1.69 15.59 -14.46
N LEU A 74 2.73 15.46 -13.64
CA LEU A 74 2.90 16.27 -12.42
C LEU A 74 2.98 17.76 -12.75
N ALA A 75 3.79 18.12 -13.74
CA ALA A 75 3.98 19.53 -14.16
C ALA A 75 2.70 20.14 -14.76
N GLU A 76 2.01 19.43 -15.66
CA GLU A 76 0.75 19.88 -16.29
C GLU A 76 -0.36 20.09 -15.25
N ASN A 77 -0.43 19.23 -14.24
CA ASN A 77 -1.36 19.37 -13.13
C ASN A 77 -0.91 20.36 -12.05
N LYS A 78 0.26 20.99 -12.25
CA LYS A 78 0.85 21.99 -11.32
C LYS A 78 1.04 21.42 -9.90
N ILE A 79 1.38 20.13 -9.81
CA ILE A 79 1.69 19.49 -8.55
C ILE A 79 3.02 20.01 -8.02
N ASN A 80 3.05 20.46 -6.79
CA ASN A 80 4.28 20.94 -6.13
C ASN A 80 4.68 20.10 -4.91
N LYS A 81 3.82 19.16 -4.51
CA LYS A 81 4.11 18.14 -3.48
C LYS A 81 3.70 16.76 -4.01
N ALA A 82 4.65 15.90 -4.26
CA ALA A 82 4.40 14.53 -4.73
C ALA A 82 4.74 13.52 -3.62
N ILE A 83 3.79 12.66 -3.29
CA ILE A 83 3.95 11.64 -2.27
C ILE A 83 3.89 10.28 -2.96
N PHE A 84 5.00 9.58 -2.93
CA PHE A 84 5.13 8.25 -3.49
C PHE A 84 5.05 7.22 -2.36
N THR A 85 4.24 6.19 -2.52
CA THR A 85 4.15 5.08 -1.57
C THR A 85 4.26 3.75 -2.31
N ASP A 86 5.02 2.81 -1.77
CA ASP A 86 5.18 1.47 -2.31
C ASP A 86 5.68 1.44 -3.77
N LEU A 87 6.58 2.35 -4.10
CA LEU A 87 7.13 2.49 -5.44
C LEU A 87 8.65 2.51 -5.39
N ARG A 88 9.25 1.42 -5.89
CA ARG A 88 10.67 1.39 -6.12
C ARG A 88 11.01 2.27 -7.32
N VAL A 89 11.81 3.28 -7.09
CA VAL A 89 12.35 4.12 -8.16
C VAL A 89 13.71 3.58 -8.59
N ASP A 90 13.86 3.22 -9.85
CA ASP A 90 15.14 2.68 -10.39
C ASP A 90 15.98 3.74 -11.12
N ASP A 91 15.38 4.88 -11.51
CA ASP A 91 16.06 5.97 -12.20
C ASP A 91 16.07 7.27 -11.40
N LEU A 92 17.23 7.57 -10.81
CA LEU A 92 17.45 8.83 -10.07
C LEU A 92 17.18 10.08 -10.94
N LYS A 93 17.32 10.01 -12.28
CA LYS A 93 17.05 11.16 -13.15
C LYS A 93 15.62 11.61 -13.08
N ILE A 94 14.67 10.67 -12.97
CA ILE A 94 13.24 10.99 -12.84
C ILE A 94 12.99 11.79 -11.55
N ILE A 95 13.56 11.35 -10.43
CA ILE A 95 13.49 12.10 -9.17
C ILE A 95 14.06 13.51 -9.34
N LYS A 96 15.24 13.64 -9.97
CA LYS A 96 15.89 14.94 -10.20
C LYS A 96 15.04 15.86 -11.11
N ASN A 97 14.40 15.31 -12.12
CA ASN A 97 13.51 16.07 -12.99
C ASN A 97 12.29 16.59 -12.20
N ILE A 98 11.67 15.75 -11.37
CA ILE A 98 10.55 16.16 -10.50
C ILE A 98 11.01 17.23 -9.49
N GLU A 99 12.18 17.09 -8.88
CA GLU A 99 12.74 18.05 -7.94
C GLU A 99 12.90 19.48 -8.52
N THR A 100 12.92 19.63 -9.83
CA THR A 100 13.03 20.99 -10.43
C THR A 100 11.84 21.88 -10.08
N PHE A 101 10.65 21.32 -9.89
CA PHE A 101 9.41 22.06 -9.63
C PHE A 101 8.58 21.53 -8.44
N CYS A 102 8.91 20.38 -7.87
CA CYS A 102 8.11 19.68 -6.87
C CYS A 102 9.00 19.22 -5.70
N GLU A 103 8.47 19.21 -4.49
CA GLU A 103 9.07 18.48 -3.36
C GLU A 103 8.47 17.09 -3.26
N ILE A 104 9.28 16.13 -2.84
CA ILE A 104 8.94 14.71 -2.87
C ILE A 104 9.00 14.12 -1.46
N LEU A 105 7.96 13.37 -1.09
CA LEU A 105 7.99 12.42 0.02
C LEU A 105 7.87 11.01 -0.59
N LEU A 106 8.84 10.14 -0.33
CA LEU A 106 8.85 8.77 -0.79
C LEU A 106 8.90 7.85 0.42
N ILE A 107 7.88 6.99 0.55
CA ILE A 107 7.73 5.99 1.62
C ILE A 107 7.73 4.61 0.97
N ASP A 108 8.77 3.84 1.22
CA ASP A 108 8.97 2.56 0.56
C ASP A 108 9.64 1.53 1.48
N HIS A 109 9.52 0.26 1.13
CA HIS A 109 10.11 -0.85 1.87
C HIS A 109 10.97 -1.77 0.99
N HIS A 110 10.96 -1.55 -0.32
CA HIS A 110 11.76 -2.34 -1.25
C HIS A 110 13.27 -2.17 -1.01
N LYS A 111 14.03 -3.14 -1.48
CA LYS A 111 15.49 -3.02 -1.47
C LYS A 111 15.91 -1.82 -2.29
N MET A 112 16.52 -0.85 -1.64
CA MET A 112 17.01 0.35 -2.29
C MET A 112 18.38 0.12 -2.94
N SER A 113 18.59 0.75 -4.10
CA SER A 113 19.90 0.82 -4.74
C SER A 113 20.70 2.05 -4.27
N GLU A 114 20.01 3.14 -3.97
CA GLU A 114 20.57 4.44 -3.59
C GLU A 114 19.70 5.14 -2.53
N ASP A 115 20.29 6.08 -1.79
CA ASP A 115 19.54 6.98 -0.92
C ASP A 115 19.09 8.22 -1.71
N TYR A 116 17.80 8.37 -1.94
CA TYR A 116 17.21 9.50 -2.67
C TYR A 116 17.06 10.77 -1.83
N ASN A 117 17.43 10.76 -0.57
CA ASN A 117 17.32 11.93 0.29
C ASN A 117 18.10 13.11 -0.27
N SER A 118 17.44 14.26 -0.37
CA SER A 118 18.01 15.52 -0.82
C SER A 118 17.40 16.71 -0.07
N ARG A 119 17.64 17.93 -0.54
CA ARG A 119 16.96 19.11 -0.03
C ARG A 119 15.45 19.11 -0.33
N LYS A 120 15.04 18.49 -1.49
CA LYS A 120 13.65 18.49 -1.96
C LYS A 120 12.98 17.12 -1.87
N THR A 121 13.73 16.06 -1.63
CA THR A 121 13.21 14.71 -1.48
C THR A 121 13.44 14.22 -0.07
N VAL A 122 12.37 13.80 0.57
CA VAL A 122 12.38 13.01 1.80
C VAL A 122 12.09 11.57 1.43
N PHE A 123 13.07 10.71 1.58
CA PHE A 123 12.94 9.27 1.34
C PHE A 123 13.02 8.53 2.66
N LEU A 124 11.97 7.77 2.97
CA LEU A 124 11.92 6.87 4.13
C LEU A 124 11.82 5.43 3.63
N ASN A 125 12.77 4.62 4.05
CA ASN A 125 12.77 3.20 3.71
C ASN A 125 13.01 2.32 4.94
N ALA A 126 12.18 1.28 5.10
CA ALA A 126 12.32 0.29 6.17
C ALA A 126 11.87 -1.09 5.67
N GLN A 127 12.82 -1.94 5.29
CA GLN A 127 12.62 -3.19 4.54
C GLN A 127 11.86 -4.31 5.27
N GLU A 128 11.70 -4.24 6.58
CA GLU A 128 10.99 -5.27 7.36
C GLU A 128 9.51 -4.96 7.59
N PHE A 129 9.02 -3.84 7.03
CA PHE A 129 7.64 -3.37 7.12
C PHE A 129 7.10 -3.12 5.72
N CYS A 130 5.82 -3.35 5.51
CA CYS A 130 5.17 -3.00 4.25
C CYS A 130 4.84 -1.51 4.17
N ALA A 131 4.62 -0.98 2.98
CA ALA A 131 4.37 0.44 2.76
C ALA A 131 3.07 0.92 3.43
N GLY A 132 2.02 0.09 3.47
CA GLY A 132 0.78 0.40 4.17
C GLY A 132 0.97 0.55 5.68
N TYR A 133 1.80 -0.29 6.30
CA TYR A 133 2.16 -0.11 7.71
C TYR A 133 3.00 1.15 7.93
N LEU A 134 3.99 1.40 7.07
CA LEU A 134 4.83 2.59 7.16
C LEU A 134 3.99 3.88 7.01
N ALA A 135 3.08 3.91 6.05
CA ALA A 135 2.13 5.02 5.91
C ALA A 135 1.28 5.19 7.18
N TYR A 136 0.70 4.10 7.70
CA TYR A 136 -0.08 4.13 8.92
C TYR A 136 0.74 4.65 10.11
N TYR A 137 1.95 4.12 10.31
CA TYR A 137 2.84 4.54 11.38
C TYR A 137 3.20 6.03 11.32
N LEU A 138 3.61 6.50 10.14
CA LEU A 138 4.05 7.89 9.94
C LEU A 138 2.88 8.88 10.04
N PHE A 139 1.79 8.61 9.33
CA PHE A 139 0.66 9.53 9.29
C PHE A 139 -0.21 9.50 10.56
N SER A 140 -0.15 8.44 11.38
CA SER A 140 -0.76 8.43 12.72
C SER A 140 -0.17 9.48 13.68
N LYS A 141 1.01 10.04 13.35
CA LYS A 141 1.61 11.16 14.09
C LYS A 141 1.04 12.51 13.65
N VAL A 142 0.37 12.56 12.52
CA VAL A 142 -0.25 13.78 11.95
C VAL A 142 -1.70 13.88 12.39
N GLN A 143 -2.44 12.77 12.33
CA GLN A 143 -3.84 12.73 12.75
C GLN A 143 -4.24 11.35 13.26
N ASN A 144 -5.43 11.26 13.87
CA ASN A 144 -5.98 9.99 14.34
C ASN A 144 -6.42 9.11 13.16
N LEU A 145 -5.70 8.03 12.93
CA LEU A 145 -5.99 7.02 11.89
C LEU A 145 -6.51 5.70 12.45
N GLU A 146 -6.97 5.66 13.72
CA GLU A 146 -7.38 4.41 14.40
C GLU A 146 -8.42 3.59 13.62
N LYS A 147 -9.22 4.24 12.77
CA LYS A 147 -10.20 3.57 11.91
C LYS A 147 -9.58 2.82 10.73
N LEU A 148 -8.34 3.12 10.37
CA LEU A 148 -7.64 2.53 9.22
C LEU A 148 -6.59 1.48 9.64
N ASP A 149 -6.48 1.16 10.94
CA ASP A 149 -5.54 0.14 11.42
C ASP A 149 -5.80 -1.23 10.78
N TRP A 150 -7.04 -1.55 10.49
CA TRP A 150 -7.41 -2.78 9.78
C TRP A 150 -6.85 -2.84 8.35
N LEU A 151 -6.82 -1.71 7.66
CA LEU A 151 -6.31 -1.66 6.29
C LEU A 151 -4.80 -1.85 6.26
N ALA A 152 -4.08 -1.20 7.19
CA ALA A 152 -2.65 -1.41 7.40
C ALA A 152 -2.34 -2.86 7.82
N ALA A 153 -3.21 -3.50 8.62
CA ALA A 153 -3.05 -4.90 8.99
C ALA A 153 -3.28 -5.84 7.79
N CYS A 154 -4.28 -5.57 6.94
CA CYS A 154 -4.49 -6.31 5.69
C CYS A 154 -3.27 -6.20 4.75
N SER A 155 -2.67 -5.02 4.66
CA SER A 155 -1.44 -4.76 3.89
C SER A 155 -0.28 -5.63 4.42
N CYS A 156 -0.04 -5.67 5.74
CA CYS A 156 0.99 -6.54 6.33
C CYS A 156 0.77 -8.03 6.01
N VAL A 157 -0.48 -8.48 5.92
CA VAL A 157 -0.80 -9.88 5.58
C VAL A 157 -0.56 -10.14 4.09
N SER A 158 -0.99 -9.24 3.21
CA SER A 158 -0.87 -9.41 1.76
C SER A 158 0.58 -9.39 1.29
N ASP A 159 1.41 -8.54 1.89
CA ASP A 159 2.81 -8.34 1.53
C ASP A 159 3.79 -9.19 2.39
N PHE A 160 3.28 -10.11 3.19
CA PHE A 160 4.09 -10.98 4.07
C PHE A 160 4.99 -10.26 5.07
N CYS A 161 4.78 -8.98 5.32
CA CYS A 161 5.52 -8.15 6.26
C CYS A 161 4.95 -8.18 7.69
N HIS A 162 4.48 -9.34 8.13
CA HIS A 162 3.74 -9.51 9.39
C HIS A 162 4.63 -9.81 10.61
N LYS A 163 5.90 -10.13 10.42
CA LYS A 163 6.77 -10.57 11.54
C LYS A 163 7.17 -9.44 12.47
N LYS A 164 7.65 -8.33 11.91
CA LYS A 164 8.10 -7.18 12.73
C LYS A 164 6.94 -6.53 13.49
N PRO A 165 5.80 -6.20 12.86
CA PRO A 165 4.67 -5.64 13.59
C PRO A 165 3.77 -6.69 14.26
N ALA A 166 4.24 -7.94 14.51
CA ALA A 166 3.40 -9.05 14.99
C ALA A 166 2.61 -8.73 16.26
N GLU A 167 3.20 -8.07 17.24
CA GLU A 167 2.52 -7.70 18.49
C GLU A 167 1.42 -6.67 18.26
N TRP A 168 1.65 -5.71 17.37
CA TRP A 168 0.64 -4.76 16.95
C TRP A 168 -0.48 -5.44 16.15
N LEU A 169 -0.12 -6.28 15.16
CA LEU A 169 -1.07 -7.06 14.37
C LEU A 169 -1.98 -7.90 15.24
N LYS A 170 -1.43 -8.60 16.24
CA LYS A 170 -2.22 -9.41 17.17
C LYS A 170 -3.29 -8.59 17.86
N LYS A 171 -2.94 -7.43 18.38
CA LYS A 171 -3.89 -6.52 19.04
C LYS A 171 -4.95 -5.97 18.07
N VAL A 172 -4.56 -5.67 16.83
CA VAL A 172 -5.53 -5.23 15.79
C VAL A 172 -6.49 -6.36 15.43
N PHE A 173 -6.00 -7.60 15.24
CA PHE A 173 -6.85 -8.75 14.97
C PHE A 173 -7.84 -8.97 16.12
N GLU A 174 -7.38 -8.98 17.38
CA GLU A 174 -8.22 -9.13 18.56
C GLU A 174 -9.28 -8.01 18.69
N LYS A 175 -8.93 -6.75 18.37
CA LYS A 175 -9.86 -5.61 18.32
C LYS A 175 -11.08 -5.88 17.42
N TYR A 176 -10.88 -6.59 16.33
CA TYR A 176 -11.92 -6.91 15.35
C TYR A 176 -12.47 -8.33 15.46
N GLY A 177 -12.19 -9.03 16.57
CA GLY A 177 -12.73 -10.36 16.84
C GLY A 177 -12.09 -11.49 16.05
N ASP A 178 -10.89 -11.27 15.53
CA ASP A 178 -10.07 -12.26 14.82
C ASP A 178 -8.83 -12.66 15.64
N ARG A 179 -8.09 -13.66 15.18
CA ARG A 179 -6.85 -14.12 15.80
C ARG A 179 -5.74 -14.19 14.80
N LEU A 180 -4.60 -13.60 15.14
CA LEU A 180 -3.37 -13.78 14.38
C LEU A 180 -2.78 -15.16 14.69
N GLU A 181 -2.86 -16.06 13.72
CA GLU A 181 -2.27 -17.40 13.80
C GLU A 181 -1.33 -17.60 12.62
N PHE A 182 -0.29 -18.43 12.82
CA PHE A 182 0.70 -18.71 11.80
C PHE A 182 0.65 -20.18 11.37
N ASP A 183 0.85 -20.41 10.08
CA ASP A 183 1.12 -21.70 9.48
C ASP A 183 2.54 -21.64 8.88
N GLY A 184 3.51 -22.12 9.66
CA GLY A 184 4.92 -21.95 9.34
C GLY A 184 5.33 -20.49 9.27
N PHE A 185 5.78 -20.04 8.10
CA PHE A 185 6.21 -18.66 7.86
C PHE A 185 5.03 -17.69 7.65
N TYR A 186 3.89 -18.18 7.19
CA TYR A 186 2.78 -17.39 6.69
C TYR A 186 1.71 -17.18 7.75
N VAL A 187 0.95 -16.08 7.65
CA VAL A 187 -0.31 -15.94 8.39
C VAL A 187 -1.26 -17.03 7.90
N ARG A 188 -1.92 -17.70 8.85
CA ARG A 188 -2.87 -18.77 8.55
C ARG A 188 -3.95 -18.29 7.59
N LYS A 189 -4.22 -19.08 6.54
CA LYS A 189 -5.19 -18.78 5.48
C LYS A 189 -6.64 -18.93 5.95
N SER A 190 -6.97 -18.29 7.09
CA SER A 190 -8.31 -18.31 7.68
C SER A 190 -8.52 -17.06 8.53
N GLY A 191 -9.79 -16.74 8.83
CA GLY A 191 -10.18 -15.58 9.62
C GLY A 191 -10.59 -14.38 8.78
N ILE A 192 -11.04 -13.33 9.47
CA ILE A 192 -11.66 -12.16 8.85
C ILE A 192 -10.61 -11.37 8.05
N PHE A 193 -9.42 -11.15 8.63
CA PHE A 193 -8.36 -10.40 7.96
C PHE A 193 -7.83 -11.10 6.72
N TRP A 194 -7.65 -12.44 6.80
CA TRP A 194 -7.28 -13.22 5.61
C TRP A 194 -8.34 -13.09 4.51
N ASP A 195 -9.61 -13.21 4.86
CA ASP A 195 -10.72 -13.10 3.92
C ASP A 195 -10.79 -11.73 3.25
N ILE A 196 -10.60 -10.65 4.03
CA ILE A 196 -10.63 -9.28 3.52
C ILE A 196 -9.48 -9.05 2.54
N GLN A 197 -8.22 -9.29 2.98
CA GLN A 197 -7.07 -9.05 2.13
C GLN A 197 -7.11 -9.91 0.85
N TYR A 198 -7.52 -11.18 0.96
CA TYR A 198 -7.60 -12.07 -0.18
C TYR A 198 -8.65 -11.60 -1.22
N LYS A 199 -9.82 -11.16 -0.76
CA LYS A 199 -10.86 -10.62 -1.64
C LYS A 199 -10.43 -9.29 -2.28
N LEU A 200 -9.73 -8.42 -1.55
CA LEU A 200 -9.19 -7.18 -2.11
C LEU A 200 -8.11 -7.47 -3.15
N SER A 201 -7.19 -8.40 -2.87
CA SER A 201 -6.17 -8.82 -3.83
C SER A 201 -6.79 -9.41 -5.11
N LEU A 202 -7.83 -10.22 -4.99
CA LEU A 202 -8.59 -10.71 -6.16
C LEU A 202 -9.28 -9.59 -6.94
N ALA A 203 -9.84 -8.60 -6.24
CA ALA A 203 -10.47 -7.45 -6.88
C ALA A 203 -9.45 -6.60 -7.63
N ILE A 204 -8.24 -6.42 -7.10
CA ILE A 204 -7.13 -5.73 -7.78
C ILE A 204 -6.78 -6.44 -9.09
N ILE A 205 -6.62 -7.75 -9.06
CA ILE A 205 -6.34 -8.56 -10.25
C ILE A 205 -7.46 -8.44 -11.29
N TYR A 206 -8.71 -8.45 -10.84
CA TYR A 206 -9.87 -8.37 -11.74
C TYR A 206 -10.02 -6.98 -12.37
N PHE A 207 -9.83 -5.93 -11.60
CA PHE A 207 -9.97 -4.55 -12.05
C PHE A 207 -8.64 -3.90 -12.48
N ARG A 208 -7.62 -4.69 -12.80
CA ARG A 208 -6.27 -4.19 -13.10
C ARG A 208 -6.23 -3.01 -14.09
N ASP A 209 -7.14 -2.98 -15.08
CA ASP A 209 -7.24 -1.90 -16.06
C ASP A 209 -8.01 -0.67 -15.50
N ASN A 210 -8.61 -0.80 -14.32
CA ASN A 210 -9.34 0.26 -13.62
C ASN A 210 -9.29 0.05 -12.10
N VAL A 211 -8.08 -0.07 -11.57
CA VAL A 211 -7.83 -0.35 -10.14
C VAL A 211 -8.36 0.75 -9.22
N MET A 212 -8.57 1.96 -9.74
CA MET A 212 -9.23 3.05 -8.99
C MET A 212 -10.60 2.64 -8.45
N LYS A 213 -11.33 1.72 -9.11
CA LYS A 213 -12.57 1.16 -8.56
C LYS A 213 -12.36 0.45 -7.23
N VAL A 214 -11.25 -0.26 -7.08
CA VAL A 214 -10.89 -0.92 -5.81
C VAL A 214 -10.53 0.13 -4.76
N TYR A 215 -9.65 1.06 -5.12
CA TYR A 215 -9.25 2.17 -4.26
C TYR A 215 -10.45 2.97 -3.74
N ASP A 216 -11.36 3.39 -4.62
CA ASP A 216 -12.55 4.18 -4.27
C ASP A 216 -13.54 3.40 -3.41
N SER A 217 -13.57 2.09 -3.54
CA SER A 217 -14.48 1.23 -2.78
C SER A 217 -14.09 1.03 -1.32
N ILE A 218 -12.83 1.28 -0.95
CA ILE A 218 -12.33 1.11 0.41
C ILE A 218 -12.76 2.31 1.25
N GLY A 219 -13.62 2.07 2.26
CA GLY A 219 -14.04 3.05 3.25
C GLY A 219 -13.13 3.11 4.47
N GLU A 220 -13.50 3.94 5.43
CA GLU A 220 -12.71 4.14 6.65
C GLU A 220 -12.96 3.08 7.72
N ASN A 221 -14.18 2.56 7.80
CA ASN A 221 -14.52 1.61 8.84
C ASN A 221 -14.10 0.20 8.48
N PHE A 222 -13.89 -0.63 9.49
CA PHE A 222 -13.50 -2.02 9.33
C PHE A 222 -14.37 -2.77 8.34
N GLY A 223 -13.74 -3.30 7.28
CA GLY A 223 -14.43 -4.08 6.26
C GLY A 223 -15.43 -3.29 5.39
N ASP A 224 -15.45 -1.95 5.50
CA ASP A 224 -16.28 -1.11 4.65
C ASP A 224 -15.70 -1.04 3.24
N ILE A 225 -16.14 -1.97 2.40
CA ILE A 225 -15.68 -2.09 1.03
C ILE A 225 -16.91 -2.05 0.12
N GLY A 226 -17.07 -0.93 -0.59
CA GLY A 226 -18.22 -0.68 -1.45
C GLY A 226 -18.41 -1.70 -2.57
N LEU A 227 -17.33 -2.38 -2.99
CA LEU A 227 -17.37 -3.47 -3.97
C LEU A 227 -18.17 -4.70 -3.49
N TRP A 228 -18.44 -4.84 -2.19
CA TRP A 228 -19.12 -6.03 -1.65
C TRP A 228 -20.64 -5.88 -1.61
N LYS A 229 -21.18 -4.84 -2.20
CA LYS A 229 -22.61 -4.75 -2.48
C LYS A 229 -22.96 -5.79 -3.56
N GLU A 230 -23.93 -6.64 -3.28
CA GLU A 230 -24.36 -7.93 -3.89
C GLU A 230 -23.81 -8.34 -5.27
N LYS A 231 -23.78 -7.45 -6.27
CA LYS A 231 -23.44 -7.84 -7.66
C LYS A 231 -21.95 -8.12 -7.85
N ILE A 232 -21.09 -7.32 -7.24
CA ILE A 232 -19.63 -7.46 -7.36
C ILE A 232 -19.12 -8.60 -6.48
N ARG A 233 -19.79 -8.87 -5.36
CA ARG A 233 -19.50 -10.06 -4.55
C ARG A 233 -19.65 -11.36 -5.35
N THR A 234 -20.64 -11.45 -6.21
CA THR A 234 -20.88 -12.63 -7.06
C THR A 234 -19.79 -12.76 -8.13
N GLU A 235 -19.35 -11.66 -8.73
CA GLU A 235 -18.27 -11.66 -9.73
C GLU A 235 -16.92 -12.05 -9.11
N VAL A 236 -16.55 -11.47 -7.95
CA VAL A 236 -15.32 -11.86 -7.23
C VAL A 236 -15.35 -13.32 -6.79
N LEU A 237 -16.51 -13.86 -6.38
CA LEU A 237 -16.66 -15.27 -6.06
C LEU A 237 -16.54 -16.17 -7.29
N SER A 238 -17.02 -15.73 -8.47
CA SER A 238 -16.86 -16.48 -9.72
C SER A 238 -15.40 -16.58 -10.16
N ILE A 239 -14.63 -15.49 -9.99
CA ILE A 239 -13.18 -15.47 -10.25
C ILE A 239 -12.45 -16.42 -9.32
N LYS A 240 -12.80 -16.45 -8.02
CA LYS A 240 -12.23 -17.41 -7.07
C LYS A 240 -12.43 -18.85 -7.55
N GLN A 241 -13.63 -19.18 -8.04
CA GLN A 241 -13.92 -20.51 -8.57
C GLN A 241 -13.12 -20.82 -9.83
N GLU A 242 -12.88 -19.83 -10.68
CA GLU A 242 -12.12 -19.99 -11.92
C GLU A 242 -10.60 -20.14 -11.63
N LEU A 243 -10.05 -19.36 -10.71
CA LEU A 243 -8.67 -19.51 -10.24
C LEU A 243 -8.43 -20.89 -9.62
N ILE A 244 -9.33 -21.38 -8.76
CA ILE A 244 -9.24 -22.73 -8.19
C ILE A 244 -9.28 -23.79 -9.30
N ARG A 245 -10.10 -23.61 -10.35
CA ARG A 245 -10.12 -24.51 -11.51
C ARG A 245 -8.80 -24.47 -12.29
N MET A 246 -8.20 -23.30 -12.45
CA MET A 246 -6.91 -23.14 -13.12
C MET A 246 -5.77 -23.76 -12.31
N GLU A 247 -5.71 -23.56 -11.00
CA GLU A 247 -4.74 -24.19 -10.10
C GLU A 247 -4.83 -25.72 -10.16
N ASN A 248 -6.03 -26.26 -10.04
CA ASN A 248 -6.26 -27.71 -10.15
C ASN A 248 -5.85 -28.27 -11.53
N ARG A 249 -6.08 -27.50 -12.60
CA ARG A 249 -5.66 -27.87 -13.95
C ARG A 249 -4.14 -27.85 -14.11
N PHE A 250 -3.48 -26.88 -13.51
CA PHE A 250 -2.02 -26.77 -13.52
C PHE A 250 -1.36 -27.89 -12.73
N GLU A 251 -1.87 -28.22 -11.53
CA GLU A 251 -1.39 -29.36 -10.74
C GLU A 251 -1.56 -30.70 -11.48
N ASN A 252 -2.68 -30.89 -12.17
CA ASN A 252 -2.92 -32.10 -12.97
C ASN A 252 -1.97 -32.20 -14.17
N LEU A 253 -1.65 -31.07 -14.81
CA LEU A 253 -0.65 -30.99 -15.88
C LEU A 253 0.76 -31.30 -15.35
N GLN A 254 1.15 -30.75 -14.19
CA GLN A 254 2.42 -31.08 -13.56
C GLN A 254 2.55 -32.57 -13.21
N LYS A 255 1.49 -33.16 -12.65
CA LYS A 255 1.47 -34.61 -12.35
C LYS A 255 1.58 -35.45 -13.62
N ALA A 256 0.97 -35.04 -14.72
CA ALA A 256 1.05 -35.76 -16.00
C ALA A 256 2.44 -35.61 -16.66
N VAL A 257 3.15 -34.52 -16.43
CA VAL A 257 4.51 -34.29 -16.95
C VAL A 257 5.57 -34.99 -16.10
N LEU A 258 5.40 -35.04 -14.78
CA LEU A 258 6.34 -35.68 -13.84
C LEU A 258 6.10 -37.19 -13.70
N GLY A 259 4.98 -37.71 -14.16
CA GLY A 259 4.63 -39.15 -14.18
C GLY A 259 5.04 -39.85 -15.47
N ARG A 260 5.83 -39.22 -16.31
CA ARG A 260 6.54 -39.83 -17.46
C ARG A 260 8.03 -39.83 -17.17
#